data_775a42878ebf9d8e354c2a6058a38cf3
#
_entry.id   775a42878ebf9d8e354c2a6058a38cf3
#
_cell.length_a   1.000
_cell.length_b   1.000
_cell.length_c   1.000
_cell.angle_alpha   90.00
_cell.angle_beta   90.00
_cell.angle_gamma   90.00
#
_symmetry.space_group_name_H-M   'P 1'
#
loop_
_entity.id
_entity.type
_entity.pdbx_description
1 polymer ?
#
loop_
_entity_poly.entity_id
_entity_poly.type
_entity_poly.pdbx_seq_one_letter_code
_entity_poly.pdbx_strand_id
1 'polypeptide(L)'
;MLQYGITFRLNDLLMLSEAYSKLAKTDFNPKKVTYNEVYIKVDDIKNVDKICDTLKEEGYQISSMVDYRKQMQQQTAQRQLRLAGLAAISLFVAALNIANTMTMAIYERTREIGVMKVLGCEIGNIRRMFLIESGMIGFIGGVAGTILSYIISFGMNNMTMIVYGLNTLLMKLGINATIDLSSLMGSSDSMYYGGGIYMSDSGSGTVMSIIPFWLVLAAIGFAVVVGLLSGIVPASRAVRISALEAIRHD
;
A
#
# COMPACT_ATOMS: atom_id res chain seq x y z
N MET A 1 0.72 18.35 -26.68
CA MET A 1 0.19 18.83 -27.98
C MET A 1 -1.29 18.51 -27.99
N LEU A 2 -2.14 19.51 -27.78
CA LEU A 2 -3.59 19.34 -27.86
C LEU A 2 -3.96 19.18 -29.33
N GLN A 3 -4.30 17.96 -29.70
CA GLN A 3 -4.84 17.67 -31.04
C GLN A 3 -6.28 18.17 -31.07
N TYR A 4 -6.51 19.36 -31.60
CA TYR A 4 -7.86 19.85 -31.89
C TYR A 4 -8.41 19.06 -33.08
N GLY A 5 -9.05 17.93 -32.77
CA GLY A 5 -9.79 17.18 -33.77
C GLY A 5 -11.19 17.74 -33.93
N ILE A 6 -11.60 18.04 -35.15
CA ILE A 6 -12.99 18.36 -35.45
C ILE A 6 -13.76 17.06 -35.58
N THR A 7 -14.76 16.85 -34.70
CA THR A 7 -15.60 15.64 -34.72
C THR A 7 -16.85 15.89 -35.56
N PHE A 8 -17.08 15.07 -36.56
CA PHE A 8 -18.29 15.08 -37.38
C PHE A 8 -19.17 13.88 -37.08
N ARG A 9 -20.49 14.01 -37.26
CA ARG A 9 -21.36 12.85 -37.33
C ARG A 9 -21.03 12.02 -38.58
N LEU A 10 -21.13 10.70 -38.48
CA LEU A 10 -20.81 9.78 -39.56
C LEU A 10 -21.55 10.17 -40.87
N ASN A 11 -22.86 10.55 -40.77
CA ASN A 11 -23.65 10.94 -41.90
C ASN A 11 -23.13 12.23 -42.54
N ASP A 12 -22.70 13.20 -41.74
CA ASP A 12 -22.18 14.48 -42.25
C ASP A 12 -20.83 14.26 -42.95
N LEU A 13 -20.01 13.36 -42.40
CA LEU A 13 -18.72 12.99 -42.97
C LEU A 13 -18.90 12.25 -44.31
N LEU A 14 -19.90 11.38 -44.43
CA LEU A 14 -20.24 10.69 -45.66
C LEU A 14 -20.77 11.67 -46.72
N MET A 15 -21.63 12.62 -46.37
CA MET A 15 -22.09 13.66 -47.28
C MET A 15 -20.94 14.57 -47.75
N LEU A 16 -20.04 14.96 -46.86
CA LEU A 16 -18.87 15.77 -47.21
C LEU A 16 -17.92 15.00 -48.14
N SER A 17 -17.69 13.72 -47.86
CA SER A 17 -16.83 12.88 -48.72
C SER A 17 -17.45 12.65 -50.10
N GLU A 18 -18.76 12.49 -50.19
CA GLU A 18 -19.48 12.39 -51.46
C GLU A 18 -19.44 13.72 -52.27
N ALA A 19 -19.61 14.84 -51.58
CA ALA A 19 -19.49 16.18 -52.20
C ALA A 19 -18.05 16.44 -52.70
N TYR A 20 -17.05 16.04 -51.92
CA TYR A 20 -15.64 16.15 -52.30
C TYR A 20 -15.30 15.24 -53.48
N SER A 21 -15.81 14.00 -53.52
CA SER A 21 -15.57 13.08 -54.64
C SER A 21 -16.12 13.59 -55.95
N LYS A 22 -17.30 14.24 -55.91
CA LYS A 22 -17.90 14.91 -57.09
C LYS A 22 -17.05 16.09 -57.58
N LEU A 23 -16.45 16.85 -56.67
CA LEU A 23 -15.56 17.97 -57.00
C LEU A 23 -14.19 17.52 -57.51
N ALA A 24 -13.63 16.47 -56.87
CA ALA A 24 -12.31 15.96 -57.18
C ALA A 24 -12.31 14.93 -58.33
N LYS A 25 -13.49 14.59 -58.93
CA LYS A 25 -13.68 13.53 -59.95
C LYS A 25 -13.07 12.20 -59.54
N THR A 26 -13.12 11.87 -58.26
CA THR A 26 -12.60 10.61 -57.70
C THR A 26 -13.78 9.69 -57.36
N ASP A 27 -13.70 8.42 -57.68
CA ASP A 27 -14.76 7.44 -57.39
C ASP A 27 -14.80 7.15 -55.88
N PHE A 28 -15.77 7.74 -55.17
CA PHE A 28 -16.00 7.47 -53.76
C PHE A 28 -17.08 6.41 -53.58
N ASN A 29 -16.69 5.28 -53.00
CA ASN A 29 -17.64 4.22 -52.67
C ASN A 29 -17.84 4.17 -51.15
N PRO A 30 -19.03 4.61 -50.64
CA PRO A 30 -19.30 4.63 -49.21
C PRO A 30 -19.22 3.25 -48.53
N LYS A 31 -19.32 2.13 -49.31
CA LYS A 31 -19.18 0.78 -48.79
C LYS A 31 -17.72 0.28 -48.67
N LYS A 32 -16.77 1.04 -49.21
CA LYS A 32 -15.33 0.73 -49.14
C LYS A 32 -14.55 1.63 -48.19
N VAL A 33 -15.24 2.41 -47.36
CA VAL A 33 -14.58 3.27 -46.37
C VAL A 33 -13.97 2.37 -45.28
N THR A 34 -12.64 2.41 -45.13
CA THR A 34 -11.94 1.73 -44.09
C THR A 34 -11.73 2.68 -42.91
N TYR A 35 -12.14 2.28 -41.73
CA TYR A 35 -11.96 3.06 -40.51
C TYR A 35 -10.72 2.58 -39.79
N ASN A 36 -9.84 3.47 -39.36
CA ASN A 36 -8.64 3.13 -38.61
C ASN A 36 -8.96 2.87 -37.14
N GLU A 37 -9.94 3.59 -36.60
CA GLU A 37 -10.34 3.48 -35.19
C GLU A 37 -11.85 3.59 -35.06
N VAL A 38 -12.44 2.78 -34.21
CA VAL A 38 -13.87 2.80 -33.88
C VAL A 38 -14.01 2.84 -32.36
N TYR A 39 -14.79 3.79 -31.85
CA TYR A 39 -15.10 3.91 -30.44
C TYR A 39 -16.44 3.27 -30.12
N ILE A 40 -16.43 2.24 -29.28
CA ILE A 40 -17.63 1.53 -28.84
C ILE A 40 -17.97 1.97 -27.42
N LYS A 41 -19.16 2.51 -27.22
CA LYS A 41 -19.68 2.83 -25.89
C LYS A 41 -20.51 1.66 -25.38
N VAL A 42 -20.13 1.11 -24.24
CA VAL A 42 -20.83 0.02 -23.55
C VAL A 42 -21.67 0.57 -22.41
N ASP A 43 -22.87 0.03 -22.20
CA ASP A 43 -23.82 0.50 -21.19
C ASP A 43 -23.37 0.22 -19.75
N ASP A 44 -22.73 -0.95 -19.49
CA ASP A 44 -22.26 -1.35 -18.17
C ASP A 44 -20.81 -1.84 -18.25
N ILE A 45 -20.00 -1.42 -17.27
CA ILE A 45 -18.60 -1.83 -17.11
C ILE A 45 -18.44 -3.36 -17.04
N LYS A 46 -19.43 -4.06 -16.49
CA LYS A 46 -19.42 -5.54 -16.39
C LYS A 46 -19.48 -6.23 -17.75
N ASN A 47 -20.08 -5.58 -18.75
CA ASN A 47 -20.23 -6.14 -20.10
C ASN A 47 -19.01 -5.85 -20.97
N VAL A 48 -18.15 -4.91 -20.59
CA VAL A 48 -16.97 -4.52 -21.38
C VAL A 48 -16.03 -5.70 -21.58
N ASP A 49 -15.79 -6.53 -20.56
CA ASP A 49 -14.91 -7.71 -20.67
C ASP A 49 -15.42 -8.67 -21.72
N LYS A 50 -16.72 -9.01 -21.72
CA LYS A 50 -17.33 -9.92 -22.67
C LYS A 50 -17.25 -9.42 -24.11
N ILE A 51 -17.54 -8.12 -24.30
CA ILE A 51 -17.50 -7.49 -25.63
C ILE A 51 -16.06 -7.43 -26.14
N CYS A 52 -15.11 -7.10 -25.29
CA CYS A 52 -13.69 -7.11 -25.66
C CYS A 52 -13.22 -8.51 -26.07
N ASP A 53 -13.61 -9.54 -25.33
CA ASP A 53 -13.21 -10.92 -25.64
C ASP A 53 -13.81 -11.38 -26.97
N THR A 54 -15.11 -11.10 -27.23
CA THR A 54 -15.77 -11.42 -28.49
C THR A 54 -15.09 -10.73 -29.68
N LEU A 55 -14.79 -9.44 -29.56
CA LEU A 55 -14.15 -8.69 -30.65
C LEU A 55 -12.69 -9.12 -30.87
N LYS A 56 -11.97 -9.56 -29.82
CA LYS A 56 -10.63 -10.15 -29.95
C LYS A 56 -10.68 -11.49 -30.71
N GLU A 57 -11.70 -12.33 -30.46
CA GLU A 57 -11.93 -13.56 -31.19
C GLU A 57 -12.22 -13.33 -32.69
N GLU A 58 -12.88 -12.20 -32.99
CA GLU A 58 -13.11 -11.77 -34.37
C GLU A 58 -11.86 -11.15 -35.04
N GLY A 59 -10.75 -11.04 -34.32
CA GLY A 59 -9.46 -10.56 -34.86
C GLY A 59 -9.22 -9.06 -34.80
N TYR A 60 -10.06 -8.30 -34.08
CA TYR A 60 -9.86 -6.86 -33.92
C TYR A 60 -8.84 -6.54 -32.84
N GLN A 61 -7.97 -5.55 -33.10
CA GLN A 61 -7.12 -5.00 -32.07
C GLN A 61 -7.92 -4.02 -31.19
N ILE A 62 -8.01 -4.35 -29.90
CA ILE A 62 -8.80 -3.58 -28.94
C ILE A 62 -7.87 -2.92 -27.93
N SER A 63 -8.05 -1.61 -27.76
CA SER A 63 -7.48 -0.87 -26.64
C SER A 63 -8.60 -0.53 -25.65
N SER A 64 -8.65 -1.25 -24.53
CA SER A 64 -9.69 -1.07 -23.51
C SER A 64 -9.08 -0.57 -22.21
N MET A 65 -9.79 0.38 -21.57
CA MET A 65 -9.45 0.80 -20.18
C MET A 65 -9.50 -0.35 -19.19
N VAL A 66 -10.21 -1.43 -19.50
CA VAL A 66 -10.29 -2.62 -18.65
C VAL A 66 -8.99 -3.42 -18.72
N ASP A 67 -8.40 -3.62 -19.90
CA ASP A 67 -7.10 -4.29 -20.05
C ASP A 67 -6.02 -3.49 -19.31
N TYR A 68 -6.05 -2.17 -19.41
CA TYR A 68 -5.15 -1.28 -18.67
C TYR A 68 -5.31 -1.44 -17.15
N ARG A 69 -6.56 -1.47 -16.65
CA ARG A 69 -6.83 -1.70 -15.22
C ARG A 69 -6.35 -3.08 -14.76
N LYS A 70 -6.60 -4.15 -15.55
CA LYS A 70 -6.11 -5.51 -15.24
C LYS A 70 -4.59 -5.54 -15.14
N GLN A 71 -3.90 -4.91 -16.07
CA GLN A 71 -2.44 -4.82 -16.05
C GLN A 71 -1.92 -4.04 -14.83
N MET A 72 -2.56 -2.92 -14.49
CA MET A 72 -2.26 -2.14 -13.28
C MET A 72 -2.49 -2.96 -12.00
N GLN A 73 -3.62 -3.69 -11.92
CA GLN A 73 -3.91 -4.56 -10.79
C GLN A 73 -2.87 -5.66 -10.63
N GLN A 74 -2.45 -6.31 -11.71
CA GLN A 74 -1.40 -7.34 -11.67
C GLN A 74 -0.06 -6.77 -11.20
N GLN A 75 0.36 -5.61 -11.71
CA GLN A 75 1.58 -4.95 -11.25
C GLN A 75 1.51 -4.56 -9.78
N THR A 76 0.36 -4.03 -9.34
CA THR A 76 0.13 -3.66 -7.94
C THR A 76 0.15 -4.88 -7.04
N ALA A 77 -0.48 -5.98 -7.44
CA ALA A 77 -0.47 -7.25 -6.69
C ALA A 77 0.95 -7.81 -6.54
N GLN A 78 1.77 -7.77 -7.58
CA GLN A 78 3.17 -8.21 -7.49
C GLN A 78 4.00 -7.33 -6.55
N ARG A 79 3.80 -6.00 -6.57
CA ARG A 79 4.45 -5.08 -5.63
C ARG A 79 4.01 -5.34 -4.19
N GLN A 80 2.70 -5.52 -3.97
CA GLN A 80 2.15 -5.85 -2.66
C GLN A 80 2.72 -7.17 -2.12
N LEU A 81 2.87 -8.20 -2.96
CA LEU A 81 3.43 -9.48 -2.55
C LEU A 81 4.90 -9.34 -2.10
N ARG A 82 5.71 -8.55 -2.82
CA ARG A 82 7.11 -8.29 -2.41
C ARG A 82 7.18 -7.53 -1.09
N LEU A 83 6.36 -6.50 -0.91
CA LEU A 83 6.29 -5.73 0.34
C LEU A 83 5.78 -6.58 1.50
N ALA A 84 4.77 -7.43 1.26
CA ALA A 84 4.25 -8.36 2.26
C ALA A 84 5.32 -9.38 2.69
N GLY A 85 6.15 -9.86 1.76
CA GLY A 85 7.27 -10.74 2.07
C GLY A 85 8.29 -10.07 3.00
N LEU A 86 8.69 -8.83 2.69
CA LEU A 86 9.60 -8.06 3.56
C LEU A 86 8.98 -7.77 4.94
N ALA A 87 7.69 -7.42 4.96
CA ALA A 87 6.96 -7.20 6.20
C ALA A 87 6.86 -8.47 7.05
N ALA A 88 6.64 -9.64 6.44
CA ALA A 88 6.58 -10.92 7.13
C ALA A 88 7.94 -11.28 7.79
N ILE A 89 9.05 -11.05 7.10
CA ILE A 89 10.39 -11.26 7.66
C ILE A 89 10.63 -10.32 8.85
N SER A 90 10.30 -9.03 8.70
CA SER A 90 10.45 -8.03 9.77
C SER A 90 9.60 -8.40 10.99
N LEU A 91 8.37 -8.86 10.76
CA LEU A 91 7.46 -9.32 11.81
C LEU A 91 8.02 -10.55 12.54
N PHE A 92 8.59 -11.50 11.80
CA PHE A 92 9.22 -12.69 12.38
C PHE A 92 10.40 -12.32 13.27
N VAL A 93 11.27 -11.42 12.82
CA VAL A 93 12.40 -10.92 13.64
C VAL A 93 11.89 -10.20 14.89
N ALA A 94 10.85 -9.37 14.77
CA ALA A 94 10.23 -8.71 15.92
C ALA A 94 9.67 -9.73 16.94
N ALA A 95 9.00 -10.78 16.46
CA ALA A 95 8.48 -11.85 17.31
C ALA A 95 9.59 -12.59 18.05
N LEU A 96 10.71 -12.87 17.38
CA LEU A 96 11.90 -13.48 18.01
C LEU A 96 12.50 -12.55 19.09
N ASN A 97 12.57 -11.25 18.83
CA ASN A 97 13.07 -10.27 19.80
C ASN A 97 12.20 -10.22 21.06
N ILE A 98 10.86 -10.21 20.90
CA ILE A 98 9.93 -10.28 22.04
C ILE A 98 10.15 -11.58 22.83
N ALA A 99 10.23 -12.73 22.15
CA ALA A 99 10.45 -14.01 22.81
C ALA A 99 11.80 -14.05 23.56
N ASN A 100 12.85 -13.47 22.99
CA ASN A 100 14.16 -13.39 23.62
C ASN A 100 14.14 -12.49 24.87
N THR A 101 13.56 -11.29 24.77
CA THR A 101 13.43 -10.34 25.89
C THR A 101 12.61 -10.95 27.02
N MET A 102 11.47 -11.59 26.70
CA MET A 102 10.63 -12.28 27.69
C MET A 102 11.38 -13.43 28.36
N THR A 103 12.18 -14.18 27.61
CA THR A 103 13.00 -15.27 28.18
C THR A 103 14.00 -14.72 29.21
N MET A 104 14.66 -13.60 28.87
CA MET A 104 15.60 -12.95 29.80
C MET A 104 14.89 -12.46 31.07
N ALA A 105 13.75 -11.77 30.91
CA ALA A 105 12.94 -11.31 32.04
C ALA A 105 12.49 -12.46 32.96
N ILE A 106 12.18 -13.63 32.41
CA ILE A 106 11.82 -14.82 33.20
C ILE A 106 13.01 -15.31 34.00
N TYR A 107 14.22 -15.34 33.43
CA TYR A 107 15.42 -15.75 34.16
C TYR A 107 15.74 -14.79 35.32
N GLU A 108 15.62 -13.47 35.09
CA GLU A 108 15.83 -12.45 36.15
C GLU A 108 14.85 -12.60 37.32
N ARG A 109 13.59 -13.02 37.04
CA ARG A 109 12.50 -13.17 38.03
C ARG A 109 12.29 -14.63 38.48
N THR A 110 13.22 -15.52 38.18
CA THR A 110 13.04 -16.96 38.45
C THR A 110 12.75 -17.25 39.93
N ARG A 111 13.41 -16.54 40.86
CA ARG A 111 13.19 -16.68 42.30
C ARG A 111 11.78 -16.26 42.71
N GLU A 112 11.26 -15.17 42.18
CA GLU A 112 9.89 -14.71 42.46
C GLU A 112 8.85 -15.73 41.98
N ILE A 113 9.06 -16.30 40.78
CA ILE A 113 8.25 -17.38 40.23
C ILE A 113 8.27 -18.61 41.10
N GLY A 114 9.44 -18.97 41.64
CA GLY A 114 9.62 -20.08 42.58
C GLY A 114 8.81 -19.88 43.87
N VAL A 115 8.90 -18.67 44.47
CA VAL A 115 8.14 -18.32 45.68
C VAL A 115 6.64 -18.38 45.44
N MET A 116 6.15 -17.79 44.29
CA MET A 116 4.73 -17.87 43.92
C MET A 116 4.22 -19.31 43.83
N LYS A 117 5.02 -20.23 43.30
CA LYS A 117 4.67 -21.66 43.21
C LYS A 117 4.59 -22.32 44.57
N VAL A 118 5.55 -22.03 45.46
CA VAL A 118 5.54 -22.59 46.83
C VAL A 118 4.35 -22.10 47.64
N LEU A 119 3.93 -20.83 47.42
CA LEU A 119 2.71 -20.25 48.00
C LEU A 119 1.41 -20.82 47.41
N GLY A 120 1.50 -21.75 46.44
CA GLY A 120 0.33 -22.40 45.86
C GLY A 120 -0.35 -21.65 44.72
N CYS A 121 0.31 -20.66 44.12
CA CYS A 121 -0.23 -19.98 42.90
C CYS A 121 -0.41 -21.01 41.79
N GLU A 122 -1.61 -20.97 41.18
CA GLU A 122 -1.94 -21.81 40.03
C GLU A 122 -1.03 -21.49 38.84
N ILE A 123 -0.49 -22.53 38.22
CA ILE A 123 0.41 -22.48 37.08
C ILE A 123 -0.21 -21.64 35.92
N GLY A 124 -1.53 -21.73 35.73
CA GLY A 124 -2.27 -20.97 34.72
C GLY A 124 -2.21 -19.48 34.94
N ASN A 125 -2.22 -19.02 36.19
CA ASN A 125 -2.18 -17.58 36.50
C ASN A 125 -0.79 -17.01 36.26
N ILE A 126 0.28 -17.73 36.56
CA ILE A 126 1.66 -17.34 36.25
C ILE A 126 1.84 -17.20 34.74
N ARG A 127 1.32 -18.16 33.96
CA ARG A 127 1.39 -18.11 32.50
C ARG A 127 0.62 -16.89 31.93
N ARG A 128 -0.59 -16.61 32.45
CA ARG A 128 -1.39 -15.45 32.02
C ARG A 128 -0.66 -14.14 32.27
N MET A 129 0.04 -14.00 33.39
CA MET A 129 0.81 -12.80 33.72
C MET A 129 1.85 -12.50 32.62
N PHE A 130 2.65 -13.49 32.20
CA PHE A 130 3.63 -13.31 31.13
C PHE A 130 2.99 -13.09 29.76
N LEU A 131 1.84 -13.69 29.48
CA LEU A 131 1.10 -13.44 28.23
C LEU A 131 0.57 -12.00 28.18
N ILE A 132 0.05 -11.49 29.29
CA ILE A 132 -0.40 -10.09 29.36
C ILE A 132 0.79 -9.15 29.16
N GLU A 133 1.94 -9.43 29.79
CA GLU A 133 3.16 -8.63 29.63
C GLU A 133 3.62 -8.59 28.17
N SER A 134 3.67 -9.73 27.46
CA SER A 134 4.03 -9.77 26.04
C SER A 134 2.99 -9.09 25.15
N GLY A 135 1.70 -9.20 25.49
CA GLY A 135 0.61 -8.48 24.81
C GLY A 135 0.71 -6.97 24.98
N MET A 136 1.09 -6.50 26.17
CA MET A 136 1.35 -5.08 26.44
C MET A 136 2.52 -4.52 25.61
N ILE A 137 3.60 -5.30 25.45
CA ILE A 137 4.71 -4.92 24.55
C ILE A 137 4.19 -4.75 23.12
N GLY A 138 3.39 -5.71 22.64
CA GLY A 138 2.73 -5.61 21.32
C GLY A 138 1.82 -4.39 21.20
N PHE A 139 1.04 -4.09 22.24
CA PHE A 139 0.16 -2.92 22.26
C PHE A 139 0.94 -1.61 22.19
N ILE A 140 1.95 -1.43 23.04
CA ILE A 140 2.79 -0.23 23.05
C ILE A 140 3.51 -0.08 21.69
N GLY A 141 4.06 -1.17 21.15
CA GLY A 141 4.67 -1.18 19.83
C GLY A 141 3.69 -0.81 18.71
N GLY A 142 2.46 -1.33 18.76
CA GLY A 142 1.39 -1.01 17.82
C GLY A 142 0.98 0.46 17.85
N VAL A 143 0.82 1.03 19.04
CA VAL A 143 0.53 2.46 19.23
C VAL A 143 1.68 3.32 18.71
N ALA A 144 2.92 3.01 19.10
CA ALA A 144 4.09 3.76 18.64
C ALA A 144 4.25 3.69 17.11
N GLY A 145 4.09 2.51 16.52
CA GLY A 145 4.11 2.31 15.07
C GLY A 145 3.01 3.11 14.34
N THR A 146 1.83 3.17 14.92
CA THR A 146 0.71 3.96 14.38
C THR A 146 1.01 5.46 14.41
N ILE A 147 1.53 5.97 15.53
CA ILE A 147 1.93 7.39 15.65
C ILE A 147 3.00 7.72 14.60
N LEU A 148 4.00 6.86 14.45
CA LEU A 148 5.05 7.05 13.46
C LEU A 148 4.49 7.04 12.03
N SER A 149 3.54 6.14 11.74
CA SER A 149 2.84 6.07 10.45
C SER A 149 2.08 7.36 10.14
N TYR A 150 1.39 7.96 11.12
CA TYR A 150 0.73 9.25 10.95
C TYR A 150 1.71 10.39 10.70
N ILE A 151 2.85 10.42 11.40
CA ILE A 151 3.89 11.43 11.19
C ILE A 151 4.43 11.33 9.76
N ILE A 152 4.73 10.13 9.28
CA ILE A 152 5.21 9.91 7.90
C ILE A 152 4.13 10.31 6.89
N SER A 153 2.87 9.90 7.09
CA SER A 153 1.74 10.27 6.23
C SER A 153 1.54 11.78 6.15
N PHE A 154 1.63 12.47 7.29
CA PHE A 154 1.56 13.92 7.33
C PHE A 154 2.72 14.57 6.58
N GLY A 155 3.94 14.06 6.75
CA GLY A 155 5.12 14.51 6.01
C GLY A 155 4.93 14.34 4.49
N MET A 156 4.44 13.18 4.04
CA MET A 156 4.17 12.91 2.62
C MET A 156 3.09 13.85 2.06
N ASN A 157 2.01 14.07 2.78
CA ASN A 157 0.93 14.97 2.35
C ASN A 157 1.36 16.44 2.27
N ASN A 158 2.34 16.85 3.08
CA ASN A 158 2.87 18.22 3.11
C ASN A 158 4.25 18.33 2.44
N MET A 159 4.71 17.31 1.72
CA MET A 159 6.06 17.27 1.14
C MET A 159 6.37 18.48 0.26
N THR A 160 5.40 18.92 -0.53
CA THR A 160 5.53 20.12 -1.38
C THR A 160 5.80 21.38 -0.53
N MET A 161 5.04 21.59 0.53
CA MET A 161 5.24 22.72 1.46
C MET A 161 6.58 22.65 2.19
N ILE A 162 6.99 21.45 2.60
CA ILE A 162 8.27 21.22 3.29
C ILE A 162 9.43 21.56 2.34
N VAL A 163 9.38 21.10 1.09
CA VAL A 163 10.43 21.37 0.10
C VAL A 163 10.49 22.85 -0.28
N TYR A 164 9.34 23.50 -0.47
CA TYR A 164 9.31 24.96 -0.68
C TYR A 164 9.86 25.74 0.52
N GLY A 165 9.49 25.38 1.74
CA GLY A 165 10.01 25.98 2.95
C GLY A 165 11.52 25.80 3.09
N LEU A 166 12.02 24.60 2.81
CA LEU A 166 13.44 24.28 2.87
C LEU A 166 14.24 25.04 1.80
N ASN A 167 13.75 25.11 0.57
CA ASN A 167 14.38 25.90 -0.49
C ASN A 167 14.42 27.39 -0.16
N THR A 168 13.35 27.92 0.48
CA THR A 168 13.30 29.32 0.93
C THR A 168 14.33 29.57 2.04
N LEU A 169 14.53 28.63 2.96
CA LEU A 169 15.54 28.71 4.01
C LEU A 169 16.96 28.63 3.43
N LEU A 170 17.21 27.74 2.47
CA LEU A 170 18.50 27.62 1.79
C LEU A 170 18.86 28.91 1.04
N MET A 171 17.89 29.52 0.35
CA MET A 171 18.09 30.84 -0.28
C MET A 171 18.43 31.95 0.74
N LYS A 172 17.76 31.98 1.91
CA LYS A 172 18.08 32.94 2.97
C LYS A 172 19.45 32.74 3.60
N LEU A 173 19.95 31.50 3.62
CA LEU A 173 21.29 31.16 4.10
C LEU A 173 22.39 31.37 3.03
N GLY A 174 22.03 31.86 1.83
CA GLY A 174 22.98 32.09 0.74
C GLY A 174 23.48 30.81 0.07
N ILE A 175 22.83 29.67 0.31
CA ILE A 175 23.17 28.39 -0.29
C ILE A 175 22.35 28.26 -1.58
N ASN A 176 23.00 28.34 -2.74
CA ASN A 176 22.38 28.18 -4.05
C ASN A 176 22.10 26.69 -4.39
N ALA A 177 21.68 25.91 -3.42
CA ALA A 177 21.24 24.53 -3.63
C ALA A 177 19.71 24.48 -3.61
N THR A 178 19.08 24.15 -4.72
CA THR A 178 17.66 23.86 -4.80
C THR A 178 17.45 22.37 -4.66
N ILE A 179 16.63 21.95 -3.69
CA ILE A 179 16.22 20.55 -3.56
C ILE A 179 15.07 20.37 -4.53
N ASP A 180 15.30 19.59 -5.57
CA ASP A 180 14.28 19.28 -6.57
C ASP A 180 13.49 18.05 -6.11
N LEU A 181 12.17 18.23 -5.92
CA LEU A 181 11.26 17.18 -5.48
C LEU A 181 11.25 16.01 -6.46
N SER A 182 11.47 16.26 -7.75
CA SER A 182 11.55 15.24 -8.79
C SER A 182 12.75 14.29 -8.59
N SER A 183 13.88 14.79 -8.08
CA SER A 183 15.07 13.98 -7.81
C SER A 183 14.90 13.10 -6.56
N LEU A 184 14.13 13.55 -5.57
CA LEU A 184 13.83 12.80 -4.35
C LEU A 184 12.76 11.70 -4.57
N MET A 185 11.81 11.96 -5.46
CA MET A 185 10.71 11.03 -5.75
C MET A 185 11.04 10.00 -6.85
N GLY A 186 12.27 10.02 -7.38
CA GLY A 186 12.64 9.21 -8.55
C GLY A 186 12.02 9.78 -9.82
N SER A 187 12.71 9.66 -10.95
CA SER A 187 12.21 10.15 -12.24
C SER A 187 10.74 9.80 -12.45
N SER A 188 9.95 10.80 -12.80
CA SER A 188 8.50 10.79 -12.96
C SER A 188 7.91 9.64 -13.81
N ASP A 189 8.74 8.95 -14.59
CA ASP A 189 8.32 7.78 -15.36
C ASP A 189 7.98 6.54 -14.52
N SER A 190 8.55 6.41 -13.32
CA SER A 190 8.27 5.26 -12.45
C SER A 190 7.08 5.48 -11.51
N MET A 191 6.72 6.73 -11.21
CA MET A 191 5.62 7.06 -10.30
C MET A 191 4.25 7.16 -10.98
N TYR A 192 4.23 7.33 -12.30
CA TYR A 192 3.00 7.43 -13.09
C TYR A 192 2.20 6.12 -13.11
N TYR A 193 2.81 4.98 -12.76
CA TYR A 193 2.23 3.64 -12.85
C TYR A 193 1.87 2.97 -11.52
N GLY A 194 1.99 3.65 -10.38
CA GLY A 194 1.97 2.92 -9.10
C GLY A 194 1.00 3.36 -8.00
N GLY A 195 0.05 4.18 -8.29
CA GLY A 195 -0.96 4.63 -7.32
C GLY A 195 -1.38 6.03 -7.69
N GLY A 196 -2.64 6.20 -8.06
CA GLY A 196 -3.24 7.37 -8.66
C GLY A 196 -2.89 8.72 -8.01
N ILE A 197 -1.70 9.21 -8.28
CA ILE A 197 -1.39 10.61 -8.07
C ILE A 197 -1.83 11.31 -9.35
N TYR A 198 -3.09 11.70 -9.38
CA TYR A 198 -3.55 12.72 -10.29
C TYR A 198 -2.94 14.04 -9.81
N MET A 199 -1.77 14.40 -10.30
CA MET A 199 -1.36 15.79 -10.30
C MET A 199 -2.29 16.52 -11.29
N SER A 200 -3.47 16.86 -10.83
CA SER A 200 -4.28 17.89 -11.45
C SER A 200 -3.58 19.20 -11.13
N ASP A 201 -3.16 19.88 -12.16
CA ASP A 201 -2.53 21.21 -12.14
C ASP A 201 -3.50 22.33 -11.71
N SER A 202 -4.39 22.03 -10.80
CA SER A 202 -5.28 22.98 -10.15
C SER A 202 -5.12 22.86 -8.65
N GLY A 203 -4.33 23.72 -8.08
CA GLY A 203 -4.18 24.25 -6.70
C GLY A 203 -4.88 23.63 -5.49
N SER A 204 -5.47 22.45 -5.59
CA SER A 204 -6.01 21.71 -4.46
C SER A 204 -5.04 20.57 -4.13
N GLY A 205 -4.40 20.66 -2.97
CA GLY A 205 -3.45 19.70 -2.47
C GLY A 205 -3.98 18.27 -2.60
N THR A 206 -3.36 17.49 -3.48
CA THR A 206 -3.70 16.07 -3.64
C THR A 206 -3.25 15.32 -2.40
N VAL A 207 -4.20 14.80 -1.65
CA VAL A 207 -3.94 13.99 -0.46
C VAL A 207 -3.31 12.68 -0.92
N MET A 208 -2.04 12.49 -0.64
CA MET A 208 -1.22 11.35 -1.09
C MET A 208 -1.47 10.09 -0.25
N SER A 209 -1.78 10.28 1.04
CA SER A 209 -1.95 9.18 1.99
C SER A 209 -3.11 9.47 2.93
N ILE A 210 -4.09 8.57 2.96
CA ILE A 210 -5.23 8.60 3.89
C ILE A 210 -5.20 7.29 4.67
N ILE A 211 -5.05 7.38 5.99
CA ILE A 211 -5.08 6.24 6.90
C ILE A 211 -6.47 6.17 7.52
N PRO A 212 -7.33 5.20 7.16
CA PRO A 212 -8.65 5.06 7.73
C PRO A 212 -8.55 4.57 9.18
N PHE A 213 -9.42 5.07 10.06
CA PHE A 213 -9.39 4.77 11.49
C PHE A 213 -9.55 3.27 11.81
N TRP A 214 -10.35 2.55 11.06
CA TRP A 214 -10.51 1.11 11.25
C TRP A 214 -9.22 0.31 11.03
N LEU A 215 -8.36 0.78 10.10
CA LEU A 215 -7.05 0.18 9.82
C LEU A 215 -6.11 0.33 11.01
N VAL A 216 -6.17 1.48 11.70
CA VAL A 216 -5.40 1.73 12.92
C VAL A 216 -5.78 0.72 14.01
N LEU A 217 -7.08 0.53 14.24
CA LEU A 217 -7.55 -0.46 15.22
C LEU A 217 -7.13 -1.88 14.84
N ALA A 218 -7.24 -2.23 13.56
CA ALA A 218 -6.80 -3.53 13.05
C ALA A 218 -5.30 -3.73 13.22
N ALA A 219 -4.48 -2.70 12.95
CA ALA A 219 -3.02 -2.77 13.10
C ALA A 219 -2.61 -2.94 14.57
N ILE A 220 -3.21 -2.19 15.49
CA ILE A 220 -2.94 -2.34 16.93
C ILE A 220 -3.37 -3.73 17.41
N GLY A 221 -4.58 -4.17 17.03
CA GLY A 221 -5.06 -5.51 17.35
C GLY A 221 -4.13 -6.62 16.84
N PHE A 222 -3.65 -6.47 15.62
CA PHE A 222 -2.68 -7.40 15.05
C PHE A 222 -1.34 -7.39 15.79
N ALA A 223 -0.82 -6.22 16.19
CA ALA A 223 0.41 -6.10 16.97
C ALA A 223 0.28 -6.78 18.34
N VAL A 224 -0.89 -6.65 19.01
CA VAL A 224 -1.17 -7.37 20.26
C VAL A 224 -1.19 -8.88 20.05
N VAL A 225 -1.82 -9.36 18.98
CA VAL A 225 -1.86 -10.80 18.66
C VAL A 225 -0.44 -11.33 18.44
N VAL A 226 0.40 -10.62 17.71
CA VAL A 226 1.80 -11.00 17.49
C VAL A 226 2.57 -11.02 18.80
N GLY A 227 2.38 -10.03 19.66
CA GLY A 227 2.99 -9.98 21.00
C GLY A 227 2.57 -11.19 21.85
N LEU A 228 1.28 -11.51 21.89
CA LEU A 228 0.76 -12.68 22.61
C LEU A 228 1.34 -13.99 22.06
N LEU A 229 1.34 -14.19 20.74
CA LEU A 229 1.89 -15.39 20.11
C LEU A 229 3.38 -15.56 20.40
N SER A 230 4.15 -14.48 20.36
CA SER A 230 5.59 -14.48 20.66
C SER A 230 5.87 -14.84 22.12
N GLY A 231 4.96 -14.44 23.03
CA GLY A 231 5.08 -14.72 24.47
C GLY A 231 4.67 -16.14 24.89
N ILE A 232 3.96 -16.91 24.05
CA ILE A 232 3.48 -18.26 24.40
C ILE A 232 4.63 -19.21 24.75
N VAL A 233 5.67 -19.23 23.93
CA VAL A 233 6.83 -20.12 24.12
C VAL A 233 7.58 -19.80 25.41
N PRO A 234 8.04 -18.55 25.66
CA PRO A 234 8.73 -18.22 26.91
C PRO A 234 7.82 -18.37 28.14
N ALA A 235 6.56 -17.96 28.09
CA ALA A 235 5.62 -18.13 29.19
C ALA A 235 5.42 -19.60 29.57
N SER A 236 5.41 -20.52 28.61
CA SER A 236 5.32 -21.96 28.87
C SER A 236 6.59 -22.53 29.48
N ARG A 237 7.76 -21.96 29.19
CA ARG A 237 9.06 -22.36 29.81
C ARG A 237 9.13 -21.88 31.26
N ALA A 238 8.68 -20.65 31.56
CA ALA A 238 8.66 -20.12 32.94
C ALA A 238 7.92 -21.04 33.90
N VAL A 239 6.86 -21.66 33.44
CA VAL A 239 6.04 -22.56 34.24
C VAL A 239 6.70 -23.92 34.49
N ARG A 240 7.67 -24.36 33.69
CA ARG A 240 8.36 -25.64 33.84
C ARG A 240 9.53 -25.62 34.83
N ILE A 241 9.98 -24.43 35.25
CA ILE A 241 11.06 -24.31 36.24
C ILE A 241 10.60 -24.92 37.57
N SER A 242 11.35 -25.84 38.14
CA SER A 242 11.01 -26.45 39.43
C SER A 242 11.16 -25.44 40.57
N ALA A 243 10.22 -25.44 41.52
CA ALA A 243 10.25 -24.49 42.63
C ALA A 243 11.53 -24.68 43.52
N LEU A 244 11.99 -25.92 43.63
CA LEU A 244 13.23 -26.24 44.37
C LEU A 244 14.48 -25.70 43.70
N GLU A 245 14.55 -25.76 42.37
CA GLU A 245 15.68 -25.27 41.59
C GLU A 245 15.73 -23.74 41.55
N ALA A 246 14.55 -23.11 41.52
CA ALA A 246 14.40 -21.66 41.54
C ALA A 246 14.87 -20.99 42.85
N ILE A 247 14.80 -21.72 44.00
CA ILE A 247 15.22 -21.22 45.33
C ILE A 247 16.68 -21.52 45.59
N ARG A 248 17.25 -22.59 44.97
CA ARG A 248 18.61 -23.05 45.19
C ARG A 248 19.68 -22.31 44.36
N HIS A 249 19.26 -21.57 43.33
CA HIS A 249 20.17 -20.76 42.51
C HIS A 249 20.49 -19.45 43.23
N ASP A 250 21.65 -19.43 43.88
CA ASP A 250 22.39 -18.23 44.26
C ASP A 250 23.28 -17.80 43.09
#